data_204ee6cee6f2fa38722b7cd119d413f8
#
_entry.id   204ee6cee6f2fa38722b7cd119d413f8
#
_cell.length_a   1.000
_cell.length_b   1.000
_cell.length_c   1.000
_cell.angle_alpha   90.00
_cell.angle_beta   90.00
_cell.angle_gamma   90.00
#
_symmetry.space_group_name_H-M   'P 1'
#
loop_
_entity.id
_entity.type
_entity.pdbx_description
1 polymer ?
#
loop_
_entity_poly.entity_id
_entity_poly.type
_entity_poly.pdbx_seq_one_letter_code
_entity_poly.pdbx_strand_id
1 'polypeptide(L)'
;MVLFLGLKVLDGLEQMAVEQHSQNAVEKKFHQNPDVFAWLTVEGTRIDYPVAQHPRDDAYYLSHDIDGEETYYGAIFTELVNKKTFEDPVTIIYGHAMLDDSMFGSLDYFAKPAFFKEHERITIDTLTQHFEYEVMAAHSYTDDHLFHTFKLGSREGLRYYLETLQIRTSDYGGFYRQIATDPQKDRFLILSTCDATGNDQR
;
A
#
# COMPACT_ATOMS: atom_id res chain seq x y z
N MET A 1 4.59 -6.25 8.65
CA MET A 1 4.48 -7.06 7.40
C MET A 1 4.59 -6.13 6.20
N VAL A 2 5.21 -6.53 5.12
CA VAL A 2 5.22 -5.80 3.85
C VAL A 2 4.48 -6.62 2.81
N LEU A 3 3.50 -6.02 2.15
CA LEU A 3 2.77 -6.61 1.05
C LEU A 3 3.25 -5.95 -0.25
N PHE A 4 3.85 -6.73 -1.14
CA PHE A 4 4.29 -6.25 -2.43
C PHE A 4 3.30 -6.62 -3.53
N LEU A 5 2.93 -5.64 -4.35
CA LEU A 5 1.88 -5.75 -5.33
C LEU A 5 2.40 -5.36 -6.71
N GLY A 6 2.17 -6.21 -7.69
CA GLY A 6 2.37 -5.87 -9.09
C GLY A 6 1.08 -5.36 -9.69
N LEU A 7 1.14 -4.23 -10.38
CA LEU A 7 0.00 -3.68 -11.12
C LEU A 7 -0.05 -4.25 -12.53
N LYS A 8 -1.18 -4.82 -12.87
CA LYS A 8 -1.67 -4.82 -14.24
C LYS A 8 -2.80 -3.80 -14.31
N VAL A 9 -2.57 -2.65 -14.91
CA VAL A 9 -3.67 -1.74 -15.27
C VAL A 9 -4.56 -2.50 -16.24
N LEU A 10 -5.73 -2.92 -15.79
CA LEU A 10 -6.76 -3.46 -16.66
C LEU A 10 -7.45 -2.26 -17.30
N ASP A 11 -7.01 -1.91 -18.51
CA ASP A 11 -7.78 -1.04 -19.42
C ASP A 11 -9.07 -1.78 -19.81
N GLY A 12 -10.20 -1.43 -19.22
CA GLY A 12 -11.47 -2.07 -19.60
C GLY A 12 -12.71 -1.42 -19.02
N LEU A 13 -13.68 -1.26 -19.88
CA LEU A 13 -14.98 -0.58 -19.74
C LEU A 13 -15.97 -1.17 -18.71
N GLU A 14 -15.61 -2.14 -17.88
CA GLU A 14 -16.46 -2.70 -16.81
C GLU A 14 -16.36 -1.96 -15.46
N GLN A 15 -15.56 -0.94 -15.41
CA GLN A 15 -15.18 -0.17 -14.20
C GLN A 15 -16.26 0.80 -13.67
N MET A 16 -17.37 1.01 -14.37
CA MET A 16 -18.19 2.22 -14.13
C MET A 16 -19.11 2.19 -12.90
N ALA A 17 -19.39 1.05 -12.27
CA ALA A 17 -20.40 1.00 -11.19
C ALA A 17 -19.80 0.93 -9.76
N VAL A 18 -18.63 0.35 -9.59
CA VAL A 18 -17.92 0.29 -8.28
C VAL A 18 -17.23 1.63 -8.00
N GLU A 19 -16.80 2.32 -9.06
CA GLU A 19 -16.09 3.60 -9.05
C GLU A 19 -16.87 4.75 -8.39
N GLN A 20 -18.19 4.79 -8.51
CA GLN A 20 -18.99 5.94 -8.07
C GLN A 20 -19.02 6.07 -6.54
N HIS A 21 -19.00 4.96 -5.80
CA HIS A 21 -19.10 5.01 -4.33
C HIS A 21 -17.78 5.45 -3.70
N SER A 22 -16.67 4.85 -4.10
CA SER A 22 -15.32 5.17 -3.60
C SER A 22 -14.87 6.57 -4.05
N GLN A 23 -15.15 6.99 -5.28
CA GLN A 23 -14.89 8.35 -5.74
C GLN A 23 -15.64 9.39 -4.89
N ASN A 24 -16.91 9.15 -4.56
CA ASN A 24 -17.66 10.03 -3.66
C ASN A 24 -17.07 10.08 -2.25
N ALA A 25 -16.51 8.96 -1.75
CA ALA A 25 -15.85 8.91 -0.46
C ALA A 25 -14.54 9.71 -0.46
N VAL A 26 -13.71 9.54 -1.52
CA VAL A 26 -12.47 10.33 -1.71
C VAL A 26 -12.79 11.81 -1.80
N GLU A 27 -13.77 12.21 -2.64
CA GLU A 27 -14.18 13.59 -2.81
C GLU A 27 -14.64 14.22 -1.49
N LYS A 28 -15.48 13.51 -0.73
CA LYS A 28 -15.95 13.97 0.58
C LYS A 28 -14.78 14.19 1.56
N LYS A 29 -13.84 13.25 1.63
CA LYS A 29 -12.69 13.35 2.53
C LYS A 29 -11.69 14.40 2.06
N PHE A 30 -11.44 14.53 0.76
CA PHE A 30 -10.61 15.60 0.18
C PHE A 30 -11.13 16.98 0.54
N HIS A 31 -12.45 17.21 0.54
CA HIS A 31 -13.04 18.49 0.98
C HIS A 31 -12.86 18.77 2.48
N GLN A 32 -12.74 17.73 3.30
CA GLN A 32 -12.49 17.86 4.73
C GLN A 32 -10.99 18.07 5.02
N ASN A 33 -10.13 17.32 4.33
CA ASN A 33 -8.68 17.41 4.42
C ASN A 33 -8.06 17.27 3.02
N PRO A 34 -7.45 18.34 2.45
CA PRO A 34 -6.86 18.33 1.12
C PRO A 34 -5.59 17.44 1.00
N ASP A 35 -5.08 16.93 2.11
CA ASP A 35 -4.00 15.95 2.10
C ASP A 35 -4.47 14.58 1.63
N VAL A 36 -5.79 14.26 1.80
CA VAL A 36 -6.40 13.03 1.29
C VAL A 36 -6.51 13.10 -0.23
N PHE A 37 -5.98 12.11 -0.93
CA PHE A 37 -5.94 12.12 -2.40
C PHE A 37 -6.38 10.80 -3.03
N ALA A 38 -6.53 9.74 -2.23
CA ALA A 38 -6.93 8.42 -2.71
C ALA A 38 -7.71 7.65 -1.63
N TRP A 39 -8.29 6.52 -2.04
CA TRP A 39 -8.92 5.53 -1.19
C TRP A 39 -8.33 4.16 -1.48
N LEU A 40 -7.93 3.44 -0.45
CA LEU A 40 -7.34 2.10 -0.54
C LEU A 40 -8.33 1.08 -0.03
N THR A 41 -8.59 0.03 -0.83
CA THR A 41 -9.36 -1.14 -0.39
C THR A 41 -8.55 -2.41 -0.66
N VAL A 42 -8.50 -3.32 0.31
CA VAL A 42 -7.83 -4.63 0.19
C VAL A 42 -8.87 -5.73 0.38
N GLU A 43 -9.10 -6.52 -0.67
CA GLU A 43 -10.10 -7.58 -0.69
C GLU A 43 -9.92 -8.59 0.46
N GLY A 44 -11.03 -8.95 1.13
CA GLY A 44 -11.02 -9.92 2.22
C GLY A 44 -10.48 -9.43 3.55
N THR A 45 -10.03 -8.18 3.63
CA THR A 45 -9.51 -7.56 4.85
C THR A 45 -10.47 -6.47 5.39
N ARG A 46 -10.06 -5.81 6.46
CA ARG A 46 -10.75 -4.63 7.01
C ARG A 46 -10.18 -3.31 6.46
N ILE A 47 -9.25 -3.38 5.51
CA ILE A 47 -8.60 -2.20 4.93
C ILE A 47 -9.53 -1.59 3.90
N ASP A 48 -10.11 -0.46 4.28
CA ASP A 48 -10.99 0.38 3.48
C ASP A 48 -10.85 1.82 4.00
N TYR A 49 -9.75 2.48 3.59
CA TYR A 49 -9.30 3.73 4.20
C TYR A 49 -8.92 4.80 3.18
N PRO A 50 -9.12 6.08 3.53
CA PRO A 50 -8.51 7.19 2.80
C PRO A 50 -6.98 7.15 2.92
N VAL A 51 -6.30 7.56 1.85
CA VAL A 51 -4.84 7.71 1.79
C VAL A 51 -4.50 9.19 1.77
N ALA A 52 -3.65 9.61 2.71
CA ALA A 52 -3.20 10.99 2.84
C ALA A 52 -1.71 11.16 2.49
N GLN A 53 -1.31 12.39 2.17
CA GLN A 53 0.09 12.79 2.07
C GLN A 53 0.24 14.20 2.62
N HIS A 54 0.90 14.33 3.77
CA HIS A 54 1.14 15.63 4.38
C HIS A 54 2.13 16.45 3.53
N PRO A 55 1.89 17.76 3.32
CA PRO A 55 2.63 18.55 2.32
C PRO A 55 4.07 18.88 2.71
N ARG A 56 4.52 18.60 3.94
CA ARG A 56 5.83 19.02 4.45
C ARG A 56 6.47 18.06 5.47
N ASP A 57 5.77 17.04 5.93
CA ASP A 57 6.24 16.16 7.00
C ASP A 57 5.80 14.72 6.73
N ASP A 58 6.75 13.88 6.36
CA ASP A 58 6.51 12.47 6.02
C ASP A 58 6.09 11.63 7.25
N ALA A 59 6.37 12.11 8.47
CA ALA A 59 6.04 11.41 9.70
C ALA A 59 4.71 11.86 10.35
N TYR A 60 4.07 12.92 9.83
CA TYR A 60 2.90 13.53 10.45
C TYR A 60 1.78 12.51 10.74
N TYR A 61 1.43 11.71 9.74
CA TYR A 61 0.35 10.73 9.82
C TYR A 61 0.71 9.44 10.57
N LEU A 62 1.92 9.32 11.10
CA LEU A 62 2.25 8.27 12.08
C LEU A 62 1.53 8.48 13.41
N SER A 63 1.26 9.72 13.78
CA SER A 63 0.66 10.08 15.08
C SER A 63 -0.59 10.95 14.99
N HIS A 64 -1.09 11.22 13.78
CA HIS A 64 -2.29 12.00 13.55
C HIS A 64 -3.23 11.26 12.60
N ASP A 65 -4.53 11.33 12.86
CA ASP A 65 -5.53 10.84 11.93
C ASP A 65 -5.77 11.84 10.78
N ILE A 66 -6.69 11.48 9.88
CA ILE A 66 -7.01 12.33 8.72
C ILE A 66 -7.81 13.59 9.09
N ASP A 67 -8.31 13.71 10.30
CA ASP A 67 -9.00 14.90 10.80
C ASP A 67 -8.01 15.82 11.56
N GLY A 68 -6.72 15.42 11.66
CA GLY A 68 -5.62 16.17 12.27
C GLY A 68 -5.52 16.00 13.78
N GLU A 69 -6.25 15.06 14.35
CA GLU A 69 -6.22 14.76 15.78
C GLU A 69 -5.07 13.79 16.11
N GLU A 70 -4.35 14.06 17.19
CA GLU A 70 -3.28 13.18 17.65
C GLU A 70 -3.85 11.84 18.12
N THR A 71 -3.35 10.73 17.56
CA THR A 71 -3.83 9.39 17.85
C THR A 71 -2.74 8.33 17.66
N TYR A 72 -2.81 7.27 18.46
CA TYR A 72 -1.92 6.11 18.32
C TYR A 72 -2.17 5.33 17.01
N TYR A 73 -3.35 5.43 16.42
CA TYR A 73 -3.71 4.73 15.18
C TYR A 73 -3.06 5.36 13.95
N GLY A 74 -2.74 6.66 14.02
CA GLY A 74 -2.28 7.40 12.85
C GLY A 74 -3.30 7.41 11.71
N ALA A 75 -2.80 7.53 10.49
CA ALA A 75 -3.59 7.37 9.27
C ALA A 75 -2.88 6.46 8.27
N ILE A 76 -3.54 6.14 7.15
CA ILE A 76 -2.91 5.51 6.00
C ILE A 76 -2.36 6.61 5.10
N PHE A 77 -1.06 6.55 4.78
CA PHE A 77 -0.39 7.68 4.14
C PHE A 77 0.76 7.27 3.20
N THR A 78 1.22 8.23 2.39
CA THR A 78 2.44 8.13 1.59
C THR A 78 3.41 9.24 1.95
N GLU A 79 4.70 9.02 1.70
CA GLU A 79 5.76 10.03 1.83
C GLU A 79 5.84 10.94 0.60
N LEU A 80 6.44 12.12 0.76
CA LEU A 80 6.64 13.14 -0.29
C LEU A 80 7.48 12.66 -1.48
N VAL A 81 8.24 11.59 -1.30
CA VAL A 81 9.01 10.96 -2.38
C VAL A 81 8.12 10.38 -3.47
N ASN A 82 6.87 10.01 -3.14
CA ASN A 82 5.88 9.54 -4.09
C ASN A 82 4.93 10.66 -4.54
N LYS A 83 4.55 10.60 -5.80
CA LYS A 83 3.51 11.49 -6.36
C LYS A 83 2.12 11.00 -5.97
N LYS A 84 1.18 11.92 -5.77
CA LYS A 84 -0.24 11.62 -5.53
C LYS A 84 -0.96 10.99 -6.74
N THR A 85 -0.29 10.88 -7.90
CA THR A 85 -0.88 10.37 -9.16
C THR A 85 -0.68 8.87 -9.39
N PHE A 86 0.04 8.18 -8.52
CA PHE A 86 0.42 6.76 -8.71
C PHE A 86 1.17 6.48 -10.03
N GLU A 87 1.84 7.49 -10.59
CA GLU A 87 2.64 7.35 -11.83
C GLU A 87 4.08 6.94 -11.60
N ASP A 88 4.53 6.92 -10.36
CA ASP A 88 5.88 6.47 -10.01
C ASP A 88 6.06 4.98 -10.32
N PRO A 89 7.27 4.52 -10.59
CA PRO A 89 7.57 3.10 -10.74
C PRO A 89 7.08 2.27 -9.55
N VAL A 90 7.24 2.81 -8.34
CA VAL A 90 6.77 2.22 -7.09
C VAL A 90 6.16 3.31 -6.21
N THR A 91 4.97 3.06 -5.71
CA THR A 91 4.35 3.85 -4.64
C THR A 91 4.35 3.02 -3.36
N ILE A 92 4.76 3.62 -2.24
CA ILE A 92 4.69 2.97 -0.92
C ILE A 92 3.60 3.66 -0.09
N ILE A 93 2.67 2.87 0.43
CA ILE A 93 1.65 3.31 1.37
C ILE A 93 1.98 2.71 2.74
N TYR A 94 1.97 3.55 3.75
CA TYR A 94 2.29 3.20 5.14
C TYR A 94 1.04 3.21 6.01
N GLY A 95 1.05 2.40 7.06
CA GLY A 95 0.02 2.38 8.09
C GLY A 95 0.43 1.52 9.28
N HIS A 96 -0.09 1.81 10.47
CA HIS A 96 0.15 0.97 11.65
C HIS A 96 -0.53 -0.39 11.52
N ALA A 97 0.11 -1.45 12.02
CA ALA A 97 -0.52 -2.76 12.21
C ALA A 97 -1.13 -2.82 13.61
N MET A 98 -2.45 -2.68 13.69
CA MET A 98 -3.17 -2.71 14.96
C MET A 98 -3.59 -4.14 15.31
N LEU A 99 -3.55 -4.47 16.61
CA LEU A 99 -3.93 -5.82 17.12
C LEU A 99 -5.44 -6.13 16.96
N ASP A 100 -6.27 -5.12 16.75
CA ASP A 100 -7.70 -5.26 16.51
C ASP A 100 -8.03 -5.38 15.01
N ASP A 101 -7.04 -5.65 14.17
CA ASP A 101 -7.11 -5.75 12.71
C ASP A 101 -7.43 -4.43 11.99
N SER A 102 -7.52 -3.32 12.69
CA SER A 102 -7.68 -1.99 12.10
C SER A 102 -6.40 -1.49 11.46
N MET A 103 -6.49 -0.40 10.71
CA MET A 103 -5.41 0.13 9.90
C MET A 103 -4.82 -0.98 9.01
N PHE A 104 -3.53 -1.27 9.09
CA PHE A 104 -2.88 -2.37 8.35
C PHE A 104 -2.79 -3.68 9.15
N GLY A 105 -3.43 -3.78 10.33
CA GLY A 105 -3.41 -5.01 11.14
C GLY A 105 -3.89 -6.24 10.38
N SER A 106 -4.96 -6.12 9.58
CA SER A 106 -5.49 -7.25 8.80
C SER A 106 -4.62 -7.67 7.60
N LEU A 107 -3.50 -6.98 7.28
CA LEU A 107 -2.51 -7.50 6.33
C LEU A 107 -1.88 -8.81 6.80
N ASP A 108 -1.87 -9.06 8.11
CA ASP A 108 -1.38 -10.33 8.67
C ASP A 108 -2.16 -11.56 8.21
N TYR A 109 -3.37 -11.37 7.67
CA TYR A 109 -4.13 -12.46 7.05
C TYR A 109 -3.37 -13.08 5.86
N PHE A 110 -2.58 -12.30 5.13
CA PHE A 110 -1.75 -12.77 4.03
C PHE A 110 -0.58 -13.67 4.45
N ALA A 111 -0.29 -13.78 5.75
CA ALA A 111 0.62 -14.78 6.29
C ALA A 111 0.01 -16.19 6.31
N LYS A 112 -1.28 -16.35 5.97
CA LYS A 112 -1.97 -17.64 5.85
C LYS A 112 -2.01 -18.07 4.39
N PRO A 113 -1.54 -19.30 4.02
CA PRO A 113 -1.46 -19.75 2.63
C PRO A 113 -2.80 -19.70 1.88
N ALA A 114 -3.90 -20.11 2.56
CA ALA A 114 -5.24 -20.11 1.98
C ALA A 114 -5.69 -18.69 1.65
N PHE A 115 -5.50 -17.76 2.57
CA PHE A 115 -5.87 -16.35 2.38
C PHE A 115 -5.09 -15.72 1.22
N PHE A 116 -3.76 -15.88 1.21
CA PHE A 116 -2.91 -15.38 0.13
C PHE A 116 -3.32 -15.93 -1.24
N LYS A 117 -3.77 -17.20 -1.30
CA LYS A 117 -4.22 -17.83 -2.54
C LYS A 117 -5.57 -17.29 -3.01
N GLU A 118 -6.50 -17.01 -2.10
CA GLU A 118 -7.90 -16.66 -2.40
C GLU A 118 -8.11 -15.16 -2.61
N HIS A 119 -7.27 -14.31 -1.98
CA HIS A 119 -7.40 -12.86 -2.04
C HIS A 119 -6.19 -12.27 -2.77
N GLU A 120 -6.45 -11.66 -3.92
CA GLU A 120 -5.38 -11.16 -4.77
C GLU A 120 -5.56 -9.71 -5.21
N ARG A 121 -6.72 -9.13 -4.92
CA ARG A 121 -7.09 -7.81 -5.45
C ARG A 121 -6.93 -6.72 -4.41
N ILE A 122 -6.32 -5.61 -4.86
CA ILE A 122 -6.27 -4.35 -4.13
C ILE A 122 -6.68 -3.24 -5.09
N THR A 123 -7.50 -2.32 -4.61
CA THR A 123 -7.92 -1.18 -5.41
C THR A 123 -7.48 0.13 -4.79
N ILE A 124 -7.14 1.07 -5.66
CA ILE A 124 -6.88 2.47 -5.32
C ILE A 124 -7.80 3.33 -6.17
N ASP A 125 -8.63 4.10 -5.51
CA ASP A 125 -9.49 5.10 -6.13
C ASP A 125 -8.95 6.49 -5.84
N THR A 126 -8.76 7.29 -6.88
CA THR A 126 -8.49 8.73 -6.77
C THR A 126 -9.73 9.51 -7.20
N LEU A 127 -9.66 10.84 -7.21
CA LEU A 127 -10.76 11.66 -7.72
C LEU A 127 -11.07 11.41 -9.20
N THR A 128 -10.10 10.90 -9.97
CA THR A 128 -10.21 10.81 -11.43
C THR A 128 -9.85 9.46 -12.02
N GLN A 129 -9.25 8.56 -11.24
CA GLN A 129 -8.71 7.30 -11.73
C GLN A 129 -8.98 6.17 -10.74
N HIS A 130 -9.18 4.98 -11.28
CA HIS A 130 -9.26 3.73 -10.57
C HIS A 130 -8.09 2.83 -10.97
N PHE A 131 -7.43 2.21 -9.99
CA PHE A 131 -6.32 1.29 -10.20
C PHE A 131 -6.63 -0.05 -9.50
N GLU A 132 -6.44 -1.14 -10.22
CA GLU A 132 -6.44 -2.48 -9.64
C GLU A 132 -5.01 -3.03 -9.60
N TYR A 133 -4.63 -3.59 -8.45
CA TYR A 133 -3.36 -4.24 -8.22
C TYR A 133 -3.57 -5.71 -7.86
N GLU A 134 -2.69 -6.57 -8.35
CA GLU A 134 -2.67 -7.98 -8.01
C GLU A 134 -1.55 -8.27 -7.00
N VAL A 135 -1.88 -8.98 -5.91
CA VAL A 135 -0.92 -9.33 -4.85
C VAL A 135 0.13 -10.31 -5.37
N MET A 136 1.38 -9.86 -5.46
CA MET A 136 2.51 -10.66 -5.91
C MET A 136 3.25 -11.35 -4.76
N ALA A 137 3.46 -10.64 -3.67
CA ALA A 137 4.20 -11.17 -2.52
C ALA A 137 3.68 -10.62 -1.20
N ALA A 138 3.74 -11.42 -0.16
CA ALA A 138 3.47 -11.05 1.22
C ALA A 138 4.54 -11.66 2.13
N HIS A 139 5.26 -10.83 2.86
CA HIS A 139 6.31 -11.29 3.77
C HIS A 139 6.60 -10.27 4.88
N SER A 140 7.21 -10.72 5.95
CA SER A 140 7.82 -9.81 6.92
C SER A 140 9.06 -9.14 6.33
N TYR A 141 9.42 -7.97 6.80
CA TYR A 141 10.61 -7.24 6.38
C TYR A 141 11.30 -6.62 7.60
N THR A 142 12.55 -6.22 7.44
CA THR A 142 13.36 -5.52 8.45
C THR A 142 12.94 -4.04 8.55
N ASP A 143 13.52 -3.31 9.50
CA ASP A 143 13.29 -1.88 9.72
C ASP A 143 13.95 -0.99 8.64
N ASP A 144 14.61 -1.58 7.64
CA ASP A 144 15.28 -0.85 6.57
C ASP A 144 14.25 -0.12 5.70
N HIS A 145 14.51 1.13 5.42
CA HIS A 145 13.65 1.94 4.57
C HIS A 145 13.70 1.45 3.12
N LEU A 146 12.67 0.71 2.70
CA LEU A 146 12.59 0.02 1.39
C LEU A 146 12.95 0.90 0.21
N PHE A 147 12.41 2.11 0.15
CA PHE A 147 12.59 3.03 -0.97
C PHE A 147 14.08 3.41 -1.15
N HIS A 148 14.78 3.70 -0.07
CA HIS A 148 16.20 4.07 -0.12
C HIS A 148 17.10 2.87 -0.30
N THR A 149 16.81 1.75 0.37
CA THR A 149 17.61 0.52 0.29
C THR A 149 17.69 -0.02 -1.13
N PHE A 150 16.58 -0.01 -1.86
CA PHE A 150 16.50 -0.55 -3.23
C PHE A 150 16.50 0.52 -4.32
N LYS A 151 16.56 1.81 -3.98
CA LYS A 151 16.46 2.92 -4.94
C LYS A 151 15.19 2.81 -5.81
N LEU A 152 14.05 2.52 -5.18
CA LEU A 152 12.78 2.20 -5.86
C LEU A 152 12.21 3.36 -6.69
N GLY A 153 12.71 4.58 -6.55
CA GLY A 153 12.43 5.70 -7.43
C GLY A 153 12.99 5.55 -8.86
N SER A 154 13.82 4.53 -9.12
CA SER A 154 14.39 4.25 -10.44
C SER A 154 13.93 2.90 -10.99
N ARG A 155 13.79 2.81 -12.32
CA ARG A 155 13.45 1.55 -13.00
C ARG A 155 14.53 0.47 -12.82
N GLU A 156 15.78 0.86 -12.65
CA GLU A 156 16.89 -0.06 -12.39
C GLU A 156 16.78 -0.66 -10.98
N GLY A 157 16.53 0.18 -9.97
CA GLY A 157 16.33 -0.29 -8.60
C GLY A 157 15.09 -1.18 -8.46
N LEU A 158 13.99 -0.81 -9.10
CA LEU A 158 12.80 -1.65 -9.19
C LEU A 158 13.09 -3.01 -9.81
N ARG A 159 13.80 -3.06 -10.96
CA ARG A 159 14.16 -4.32 -11.59
C ARG A 159 14.98 -5.20 -10.65
N TYR A 160 16.01 -4.64 -10.03
CA TYR A 160 16.82 -5.38 -9.06
C TYR A 160 15.99 -5.91 -7.89
N TYR A 161 15.05 -5.11 -7.36
CA TYR A 161 14.17 -5.54 -6.31
C TYR A 161 13.27 -6.72 -6.75
N LEU A 162 12.66 -6.64 -7.93
CA LEU A 162 11.81 -7.70 -8.48
C LEU A 162 12.57 -9.00 -8.74
N GLU A 163 13.82 -8.92 -9.25
CA GLU A 163 14.67 -10.08 -9.47
C GLU A 163 15.00 -10.83 -8.17
N THR A 164 15.02 -10.13 -7.04
CA THR A 164 15.31 -10.71 -5.72
C THR A 164 14.06 -11.02 -4.89
N LEU A 165 12.90 -10.54 -5.30
CA LEU A 165 11.67 -10.56 -4.48
C LEU A 165 11.27 -11.97 -4.08
N GLN A 166 11.29 -12.95 -4.99
CA GLN A 166 10.90 -14.33 -4.70
C GLN A 166 11.80 -14.95 -3.63
N ILE A 167 13.13 -14.76 -3.75
CA ILE A 167 14.10 -15.28 -2.79
C ILE A 167 13.88 -14.62 -1.43
N ARG A 168 13.79 -13.29 -1.40
CA ARG A 168 13.55 -12.53 -0.16
C ARG A 168 12.25 -12.95 0.51
N THR A 169 11.19 -13.10 -0.25
CA THR A 169 9.88 -13.55 0.28
C THR A 169 10.02 -14.91 0.96
N SER A 170 10.76 -15.85 0.35
CA SER A 170 11.04 -17.15 0.93
C SER A 170 11.89 -17.05 2.21
N ASP A 171 12.94 -16.23 2.20
CA ASP A 171 13.84 -16.04 3.34
C ASP A 171 13.13 -15.46 4.56
N TYR A 172 12.12 -14.62 4.34
CA TYR A 172 11.28 -14.04 5.40
C TYR A 172 10.01 -14.85 5.71
N GLY A 173 9.89 -16.09 5.19
CA GLY A 173 8.78 -16.99 5.49
C GLY A 173 7.44 -16.58 4.89
N GLY A 174 7.47 -15.80 3.80
CA GLY A 174 6.29 -15.27 3.14
C GLY A 174 5.81 -16.12 1.96
N PHE A 175 4.87 -15.58 1.20
CA PHE A 175 4.28 -16.19 0.01
C PHE A 175 4.51 -15.32 -1.22
N TYR A 176 4.76 -15.98 -2.34
CA TYR A 176 5.01 -15.36 -3.63
C TYR A 176 4.12 -15.96 -4.72
N ARG A 177 3.54 -15.10 -5.57
CA ARG A 177 2.78 -15.45 -6.76
C ARG A 177 3.53 -14.96 -7.99
N GLN A 178 3.75 -15.84 -8.95
CA GLN A 178 4.37 -15.47 -10.20
C GLN A 178 3.39 -14.72 -11.08
N ILE A 179 3.64 -13.43 -11.28
CA ILE A 179 2.88 -12.54 -12.16
C ILE A 179 3.82 -12.06 -13.26
N ALA A 180 3.36 -12.08 -14.50
CA ALA A 180 4.14 -11.54 -15.61
C ALA A 180 4.14 -10.02 -15.55
N THR A 181 5.32 -9.41 -15.38
CA THR A 181 5.50 -7.97 -15.23
C THR A 181 6.54 -7.44 -16.19
N ASP A 182 6.38 -6.18 -16.59
CA ASP A 182 7.38 -5.38 -17.33
C ASP A 182 7.84 -4.22 -16.44
N PRO A 183 9.02 -4.32 -15.78
CA PRO A 183 9.52 -3.27 -14.90
C PRO A 183 9.73 -1.91 -15.58
N GLN A 184 9.68 -1.85 -16.92
CA GLN A 184 9.82 -0.60 -17.67
C GLN A 184 8.48 0.13 -17.85
N LYS A 185 7.36 -0.60 -17.78
CA LYS A 185 6.02 -0.06 -18.05
C LYS A 185 5.12 -0.12 -16.84
N ASP A 186 5.14 -1.26 -16.15
CA ASP A 186 4.23 -1.51 -15.02
C ASP A 186 4.57 -0.61 -13.84
N ARG A 187 3.58 -0.41 -12.99
CA ARG A 187 3.67 0.33 -11.75
C ARG A 187 3.42 -0.63 -10.60
N PHE A 188 4.06 -0.37 -9.49
CA PHE A 188 4.01 -1.25 -8.34
C PHE A 188 3.56 -0.48 -7.10
N LEU A 189 2.83 -1.18 -6.25
CA LEU A 189 2.37 -0.69 -4.96
C LEU A 189 2.99 -1.54 -3.87
N ILE A 190 3.46 -0.91 -2.81
CA ILE A 190 3.88 -1.59 -1.58
C ILE A 190 3.00 -1.07 -0.44
N LEU A 191 2.37 -1.97 0.30
CA LEU A 191 1.77 -1.67 1.59
C LEU A 191 2.76 -2.06 2.67
N SER A 192 3.24 -1.07 3.41
CA SER A 192 4.23 -1.24 4.47
C SER A 192 3.61 -0.96 5.82
N THR A 193 3.71 -1.90 6.74
CA THR A 193 3.22 -1.72 8.10
C THR A 193 4.37 -1.69 9.08
N CYS A 194 4.31 -0.77 10.03
CA CYS A 194 5.12 -0.87 11.23
C CYS A 194 4.56 -1.99 12.11
N ASP A 195 5.43 -2.87 12.61
CA ASP A 195 5.00 -3.94 13.49
C ASP A 195 4.50 -3.34 14.82
N ALA A 196 3.21 -3.59 15.13
CA ALA A 196 2.61 -3.18 16.39
C ALA A 196 3.12 -3.99 17.60
N THR A 197 3.94 -5.01 17.37
CA THR A 197 4.62 -5.75 18.45
C THR A 197 5.75 -4.94 19.05
N GLY A 198 5.56 -3.62 19.20
CA GLY A 198 6.42 -2.66 19.84
C GLY A 198 7.43 -3.24 20.81
N ASN A 199 8.47 -3.88 20.31
CA ASN A 199 9.71 -4.05 21.02
C ASN A 199 10.54 -2.76 20.93
N ASP A 200 9.87 -1.63 21.06
CA ASP A 200 10.55 -0.41 21.49
C ASP A 200 10.79 -0.50 22.99
N GLN A 201 11.54 -1.52 23.37
CA GLN A 201 12.28 -1.53 24.61
C GLN A 201 13.60 -0.80 24.34
N ARG A 202 13.54 0.50 24.45
CA ARG A 202 14.69 1.31 24.85
C ARG A 202 14.44 1.94 26.18
#